data_b98423b71a8509d00eba4c41fe1d984d
#
_entry.id   b98423b71a8509d00eba4c41fe1d984d
#
_cell.length_a   1.000
_cell.length_b   1.000
_cell.length_c   1.000
_cell.angle_alpha   90.00
_cell.angle_beta   90.00
_cell.angle_gamma   90.00
#
_symmetry.space_group_name_H-M   'P 1'
#
loop_
_entity.id
_entity.type
_entity.pdbx_description
1 polymer ?
#
loop_
_entity_poly.entity_id
_entity_poly.type
_entity_poly.pdbx_seq_one_letter_code
_entity_poly.pdbx_strand_id
1 'polypeptide(L)'
;MKKLTSLLMMSLTAGALLSGCGKNEPAPAAQSGAAPAPAPVASKIVIGLDDNFPPMGFRNEKNELVGFDIDLAKEAAKRLGLEVEFKPIDWSAKEAELNGKRVDALWNGLTITEERKQNIGFTAPYMENHQIIVVPANSTIKAKADLAGKVVGIQDGSSAVDAVQKDAVAGSFKELKKFGDNVTALMDLTTGRLDAVVLDEVVGRYYTSKKPGAYTVLDDHFGTEEYGVGTRKDDTALLGKLQKAMDEMKTDGSAARISSEWFGKNIIK
;
A
#
# COMPACT_ATOMS: atom_id res chain seq x y z
N MET A 1 51.70 -14.77 -27.32
CA MET A 1 52.45 -15.73 -28.17
C MET A 1 51.59 -16.95 -28.41
N LYS A 2 51.57 -17.39 -29.65
CA LYS A 2 51.01 -18.58 -30.27
C LYS A 2 49.54 -18.51 -30.69
N LYS A 3 49.45 -18.19 -31.96
CA LYS A 3 48.50 -18.46 -33.02
C LYS A 3 48.35 -19.97 -33.26
N LEU A 4 47.23 -20.38 -33.81
CA LEU A 4 47.06 -21.35 -34.94
C LEU A 4 45.58 -21.50 -35.18
N THR A 5 45.00 -21.01 -36.21
CA THR A 5 44.90 -21.27 -37.69
C THR A 5 44.39 -22.65 -38.06
N SER A 6 43.25 -22.62 -38.80
CA SER A 6 42.92 -23.38 -40.01
C SER A 6 42.35 -24.81 -39.86
N LEU A 7 41.23 -25.17 -40.49
CA LEU A 7 41.19 -25.57 -41.88
C LEU A 7 39.76 -25.78 -42.38
N LEU A 8 39.54 -25.32 -43.55
CA LEU A 8 38.44 -25.47 -44.51
C LEU A 8 38.45 -26.92 -45.07
N MET A 9 37.27 -27.58 -45.24
CA MET A 9 37.18 -28.65 -46.21
C MET A 9 35.82 -28.64 -46.88
N MET A 10 35.89 -28.33 -48.15
CA MET A 10 34.85 -28.30 -49.18
C MET A 10 34.86 -29.68 -49.87
N SER A 11 33.71 -30.35 -49.95
CA SER A 11 33.56 -31.50 -50.88
C SER A 11 32.29 -31.37 -51.69
N LEU A 12 32.51 -31.15 -52.95
CA LEU A 12 31.56 -31.18 -54.05
C LEU A 12 31.38 -32.64 -54.48
N THR A 13 30.16 -33.11 -54.63
CA THR A 13 29.85 -34.28 -55.51
C THR A 13 28.58 -34.04 -56.28
N ALA A 14 28.73 -34.03 -57.55
CA ALA A 14 27.70 -33.98 -58.60
C ALA A 14 27.14 -35.38 -58.89
N GLY A 15 25.91 -35.41 -59.39
CA GLY A 15 25.53 -36.49 -60.28
C GLY A 15 24.17 -37.15 -59.98
N ALA A 16 23.27 -36.93 -60.78
CA ALA A 16 22.54 -37.77 -61.75
C ALA A 16 21.02 -37.49 -61.77
N LEU A 17 20.60 -37.06 -62.96
CA LEU A 17 19.22 -36.98 -63.44
C LEU A 17 18.67 -38.39 -63.72
N LEU A 18 17.49 -38.67 -63.13
CA LEU A 18 16.61 -39.72 -63.68
C LEU A 18 15.17 -39.20 -63.69
N SER A 19 14.66 -39.02 -64.88
CA SER A 19 13.25 -38.74 -65.20
C SER A 19 12.38 -39.92 -64.86
N GLY A 20 11.33 -39.75 -64.10
CA GLY A 20 10.29 -40.70 -63.85
C GLY A 20 8.92 -40.02 -63.84
N CYS A 21 8.11 -40.20 -64.89
CA CYS A 21 6.70 -39.80 -64.89
C CYS A 21 5.92 -40.66 -63.91
N GLY A 22 5.19 -40.07 -63.00
CA GLY A 22 4.30 -40.75 -62.08
C GLY A 22 3.25 -39.76 -61.48
N LYS A 23 2.02 -40.02 -61.94
CA LYS A 23 0.70 -39.55 -61.50
C LYS A 23 0.61 -38.58 -60.31
N ASN A 24 -0.07 -37.48 -60.59
CA ASN A 24 -0.55 -36.50 -59.58
C ASN A 24 -1.53 -37.15 -58.59
N GLU A 25 -1.12 -37.40 -57.39
CA GLU A 25 -2.00 -37.45 -56.20
C GLU A 25 -1.93 -36.11 -55.47
N PRO A 26 -3.07 -35.55 -55.06
CA PRO A 26 -3.03 -34.29 -54.28
C PRO A 26 -2.44 -34.55 -52.89
N ALA A 27 -1.36 -33.86 -52.56
CA ALA A 27 -0.77 -33.87 -51.24
C ALA A 27 -1.78 -33.37 -50.19
N PRO A 28 -1.84 -33.99 -48.99
CA PRO A 28 -2.68 -33.49 -47.92
C PRO A 28 -2.21 -32.10 -47.51
N ALA A 29 -3.16 -31.15 -47.47
CA ALA A 29 -2.93 -29.80 -47.01
C ALA A 29 -2.30 -29.81 -45.60
N ALA A 30 -1.09 -29.29 -45.50
CA ALA A 30 -0.46 -29.03 -44.22
C ALA A 30 -1.37 -28.09 -43.43
N GLN A 31 -1.97 -28.59 -42.35
CA GLN A 31 -2.64 -27.78 -41.37
C GLN A 31 -1.56 -26.86 -40.77
N SER A 32 -1.60 -25.60 -41.17
CA SER A 32 -0.87 -24.52 -40.51
C SER A 32 -1.38 -24.46 -39.06
N GLY A 33 -0.65 -25.07 -38.13
CA GLY A 33 -0.86 -24.95 -36.73
C GLY A 33 -0.68 -23.46 -36.38
N ALA A 34 -1.78 -22.76 -36.11
CA ALA A 34 -1.74 -21.43 -35.55
C ALA A 34 -0.94 -21.52 -34.24
N ALA A 35 0.14 -20.76 -34.14
CA ALA A 35 0.85 -20.61 -32.88
C ALA A 35 -0.15 -20.18 -31.81
N PRO A 36 -0.07 -20.72 -30.57
CA PRO A 36 -0.94 -20.28 -29.49
C PRO A 36 -0.81 -18.78 -29.34
N ALA A 37 -1.94 -18.07 -29.32
CA ALA A 37 -1.95 -16.66 -29.01
C ALA A 37 -1.24 -16.45 -27.67
N PRO A 38 -0.37 -15.43 -27.53
CA PRO A 38 0.25 -15.13 -26.25
C PRO A 38 -0.85 -14.95 -25.20
N ALA A 39 -0.70 -15.62 -24.05
CA ALA A 39 -1.61 -15.48 -22.93
C ALA A 39 -1.75 -13.98 -22.62
N PRO A 40 -2.96 -13.46 -22.35
CA PRO A 40 -3.13 -12.06 -22.01
C PRO A 40 -2.25 -11.75 -20.81
N VAL A 41 -1.35 -10.79 -20.96
CA VAL A 41 -0.55 -10.26 -19.85
C VAL A 41 -1.56 -9.69 -18.86
N ALA A 42 -1.65 -10.26 -17.68
CA ALA A 42 -2.54 -9.75 -16.64
C ALA A 42 -2.18 -8.28 -16.38
N SER A 43 -3.16 -7.41 -16.51
CA SER A 43 -2.94 -5.99 -16.20
C SER A 43 -2.59 -5.88 -14.74
N LYS A 44 -1.60 -5.06 -14.40
CA LYS A 44 -1.08 -4.90 -13.04
C LYS A 44 -1.55 -3.57 -12.45
N ILE A 45 -1.80 -3.55 -11.14
CA ILE A 45 -1.97 -2.32 -10.35
C ILE A 45 -0.84 -2.21 -9.33
N VAL A 46 -0.19 -1.05 -9.24
CA VAL A 46 0.86 -0.76 -8.27
C VAL A 46 0.28 0.10 -7.16
N ILE A 47 0.32 -0.41 -5.92
CA ILE A 47 -0.22 0.25 -4.74
C ILE A 47 0.92 0.75 -3.87
N GLY A 48 0.96 2.08 -3.63
CA GLY A 48 1.89 2.72 -2.72
C GLY A 48 1.41 2.65 -1.27
N LEU A 49 2.33 2.34 -0.36
CA LEU A 49 2.06 2.21 1.07
C LEU A 49 3.30 2.49 1.93
N ASP A 50 3.08 2.80 3.21
CA ASP A 50 4.08 2.71 4.26
C ASP A 50 4.07 1.27 4.82
N ASP A 51 5.15 0.52 4.65
CA ASP A 51 5.24 -0.87 5.12
C ASP A 51 5.61 -1.01 6.62
N ASN A 52 5.50 0.09 7.37
CA ASN A 52 5.61 0.20 8.82
C ASN A 52 4.32 0.74 9.49
N PHE A 53 3.15 0.43 8.93
CA PHE A 53 1.85 0.95 9.41
C PHE A 53 0.88 -0.17 9.84
N PRO A 54 1.21 -0.95 10.92
CA PRO A 54 0.35 -2.02 11.39
C PRO A 54 -0.94 -1.47 12.05
N PRO A 55 -2.07 -2.19 11.93
CA PRO A 55 -2.26 -3.45 11.22
C PRO A 55 -2.68 -3.28 9.77
N MET A 56 -2.61 -2.07 9.17
CA MET A 56 -3.10 -1.78 7.82
C MET A 56 -2.19 -2.36 6.74
N GLY A 57 -0.89 -2.02 6.76
CA GLY A 57 0.15 -2.58 5.90
C GLY A 57 1.49 -2.56 6.61
N PHE A 58 2.10 -3.72 6.80
CA PHE A 58 3.36 -3.81 7.53
C PHE A 58 4.11 -5.11 7.22
N ARG A 59 5.40 -5.15 7.60
CA ARG A 59 6.17 -6.38 7.52
C ARG A 59 6.10 -7.16 8.83
N ASN A 60 5.71 -8.43 8.71
CA ASN A 60 5.67 -9.37 9.83
C ASN A 60 7.10 -9.85 10.20
N GLU A 61 7.21 -10.71 11.22
CA GLU A 61 8.49 -11.28 11.69
C GLU A 61 9.26 -12.07 10.61
N LYS A 62 8.56 -12.56 9.57
CA LYS A 62 9.15 -13.23 8.41
C LYS A 62 9.50 -12.28 7.27
N ASN A 63 9.39 -10.96 7.48
CA ASN A 63 9.57 -9.91 6.47
C ASN A 63 8.54 -9.99 5.31
N GLU A 64 7.41 -10.65 5.51
CA GLU A 64 6.30 -10.69 4.56
C GLU A 64 5.43 -9.45 4.73
N LEU A 65 4.99 -8.86 3.62
CA LEU A 65 4.06 -7.74 3.65
C LEU A 65 2.63 -8.26 3.89
N VAL A 66 2.07 -7.87 5.01
CA VAL A 66 0.75 -8.30 5.50
C VAL A 66 -0.03 -7.09 6.02
N GLY A 67 -1.33 -7.24 6.20
CA GLY A 67 -2.15 -6.20 6.79
C GLY A 67 -3.58 -6.19 6.26
N PHE A 68 -4.42 -5.48 6.96
CA PHE A 68 -5.84 -5.32 6.63
C PHE A 68 -6.03 -4.72 5.24
N ASP A 69 -5.36 -3.61 4.94
CA ASP A 69 -5.42 -2.96 3.63
C ASP A 69 -4.76 -3.79 2.53
N ILE A 70 -3.73 -4.57 2.88
CA ILE A 70 -3.08 -5.51 1.97
C ILE A 70 -4.08 -6.57 1.51
N ASP A 71 -4.87 -7.13 2.44
CA ASP A 71 -5.83 -8.19 2.11
C ASP A 71 -7.07 -7.63 1.39
N LEU A 72 -7.53 -6.42 1.76
CA LEU A 72 -8.58 -5.72 0.99
C LEU A 72 -8.12 -5.44 -0.45
N ALA A 73 -6.90 -4.95 -0.62
CA ALA A 73 -6.36 -4.63 -1.94
C ALA A 73 -6.17 -5.87 -2.82
N LYS A 74 -5.70 -6.99 -2.25
CA LYS A 74 -5.59 -8.27 -2.95
C LYS A 74 -6.96 -8.77 -3.43
N GLU A 75 -7.97 -8.71 -2.57
CA GLU A 75 -9.32 -9.15 -2.93
C GLU A 75 -9.94 -8.24 -4.00
N ALA A 76 -9.75 -6.91 -3.90
CA ALA A 76 -10.20 -5.97 -4.92
C ALA A 76 -9.50 -6.21 -6.26
N ALA A 77 -8.18 -6.37 -6.28
CA ALA A 77 -7.42 -6.65 -7.51
C ALA A 77 -7.87 -7.96 -8.17
N LYS A 78 -8.10 -9.02 -7.37
CA LYS A 78 -8.62 -10.30 -7.85
C LYS A 78 -9.97 -10.13 -8.57
N ARG A 79 -10.90 -9.34 -8.03
CA ARG A 79 -12.20 -9.05 -8.66
C ARG A 79 -12.06 -8.30 -9.98
N LEU A 80 -11.05 -7.45 -10.07
CA LEU A 80 -10.76 -6.69 -11.28
C LEU A 80 -9.94 -7.48 -12.31
N GLY A 81 -9.52 -8.71 -12.02
CA GLY A 81 -8.63 -9.50 -12.87
C GLY A 81 -7.25 -8.90 -13.03
N LEU A 82 -6.77 -8.17 -11.99
CA LEU A 82 -5.48 -7.50 -11.95
C LEU A 82 -4.49 -8.26 -11.05
N GLU A 83 -3.22 -8.25 -11.42
CA GLU A 83 -2.14 -8.53 -10.47
C GLU A 83 -1.89 -7.29 -9.61
N VAL A 84 -1.64 -7.50 -8.31
CA VAL A 84 -1.30 -6.40 -7.40
C VAL A 84 0.20 -6.43 -7.08
N GLU A 85 0.86 -5.28 -7.26
CA GLU A 85 2.20 -5.02 -6.76
C GLU A 85 2.11 -3.98 -5.64
N PHE A 86 2.72 -4.27 -4.50
CA PHE A 86 2.84 -3.34 -3.39
C PHE A 86 4.20 -2.69 -3.41
N LYS A 87 4.23 -1.37 -3.42
CA LYS A 87 5.44 -0.57 -3.44
C LYS A 87 5.57 0.25 -2.15
N PRO A 88 6.49 -0.10 -1.26
CA PRO A 88 6.82 0.76 -0.13
C PRO A 88 7.31 2.13 -0.61
N ILE A 89 6.79 3.18 0.00
CA ILE A 89 7.14 4.57 -0.31
C ILE A 89 7.36 5.36 0.97
N ASP A 90 8.11 6.46 0.89
CA ASP A 90 8.08 7.48 1.92
C ASP A 90 6.69 8.14 1.93
N TRP A 91 6.02 8.10 3.10
CA TRP A 91 4.65 8.60 3.21
C TRP A 91 4.54 10.10 2.96
N SER A 92 5.57 10.86 3.26
CA SER A 92 5.61 12.29 2.96
C SER A 92 5.63 12.58 1.46
N ALA A 93 6.12 11.63 0.65
CA ALA A 93 6.20 11.72 -0.81
C ALA A 93 5.00 11.10 -1.55
N LYS A 94 4.00 10.56 -0.85
CA LYS A 94 2.90 9.77 -1.44
C LYS A 94 2.20 10.43 -2.63
N GLU A 95 1.91 11.74 -2.55
CA GLU A 95 1.25 12.47 -3.64
C GLU A 95 2.17 12.61 -4.87
N ALA A 96 3.47 12.83 -4.64
CA ALA A 96 4.45 12.88 -5.71
C ALA A 96 4.65 11.51 -6.38
N GLU A 97 4.61 10.41 -5.60
CA GLU A 97 4.64 9.04 -6.14
C GLU A 97 3.40 8.75 -7.00
N LEU A 98 2.21 9.13 -6.53
CA LEU A 98 0.94 8.93 -7.23
C LEU A 98 0.86 9.76 -8.52
N ASN A 99 1.09 11.07 -8.41
CA ASN A 99 1.00 12.00 -9.55
C ASN A 99 2.13 11.79 -10.56
N GLY A 100 3.30 11.33 -10.09
CA GLY A 100 4.43 10.91 -10.92
C GLY A 100 4.23 9.55 -11.60
N LYS A 101 3.07 8.90 -11.44
CA LYS A 101 2.74 7.58 -12.02
C LYS A 101 3.70 6.47 -11.62
N ARG A 102 4.34 6.59 -10.46
CA ARG A 102 5.20 5.55 -9.89
C ARG A 102 4.40 4.53 -9.08
N VAL A 103 3.18 4.92 -8.68
CA VAL A 103 2.13 4.05 -8.16
C VAL A 103 0.80 4.44 -8.81
N ASP A 104 -0.17 3.52 -8.84
CA ASP A 104 -1.49 3.74 -9.43
C ASP A 104 -2.52 4.12 -8.38
N ALA A 105 -2.35 3.61 -7.17
CA ALA A 105 -3.21 3.91 -6.04
C ALA A 105 -2.39 4.03 -4.75
N LEU A 106 -2.96 4.73 -3.76
CA LEU A 106 -2.50 4.78 -2.38
C LEU A 106 -3.52 4.05 -1.51
N TRP A 107 -3.09 3.01 -0.80
CA TRP A 107 -3.98 2.22 0.05
C TRP A 107 -3.24 1.78 1.31
N ASN A 108 -3.35 2.57 2.37
CA ASN A 108 -2.68 2.31 3.65
C ASN A 108 -3.19 3.27 4.73
N GLY A 109 -4.47 3.13 5.11
CA GLY A 109 -5.07 4.08 6.05
C GLY A 109 -5.01 5.52 5.54
N LEU A 110 -5.27 5.73 4.25
CA LEU A 110 -5.18 7.07 3.67
C LEU A 110 -6.39 7.91 4.06
N THR A 111 -6.19 8.87 4.94
CA THR A 111 -7.23 9.80 5.38
C THR A 111 -7.70 10.68 4.24
N ILE A 112 -9.02 10.75 4.10
CA ILE A 112 -9.70 11.67 3.19
C ILE A 112 -9.71 13.06 3.83
N THR A 113 -8.95 14.01 3.27
CA THR A 113 -8.97 15.41 3.69
C THR A 113 -9.37 16.32 2.53
N GLU A 114 -9.92 17.50 2.84
CA GLU A 114 -10.31 18.46 1.79
C GLU A 114 -9.09 18.95 0.99
N GLU A 115 -7.91 19.02 1.62
CA GLU A 115 -6.67 19.35 0.93
C GLU A 115 -6.28 18.25 -0.06
N ARG A 116 -6.26 16.99 0.39
CA ARG A 116 -5.91 15.84 -0.47
C ARG A 116 -6.89 15.66 -1.62
N LYS A 117 -8.19 15.94 -1.41
CA LYS A 117 -9.22 15.91 -2.47
C LYS A 117 -8.93 16.87 -3.62
N GLN A 118 -8.08 17.88 -3.44
CA GLN A 118 -7.69 18.76 -4.54
C GLN A 118 -6.84 18.04 -5.59
N ASN A 119 -6.00 17.08 -5.15
CA ASN A 119 -5.01 16.38 -5.96
C ASN A 119 -5.24 14.88 -6.11
N ILE A 120 -6.07 14.27 -5.26
CA ILE A 120 -6.33 12.83 -5.19
C ILE A 120 -7.82 12.58 -5.41
N GLY A 121 -8.15 11.58 -6.24
CA GLY A 121 -9.49 10.99 -6.33
C GLY A 121 -9.64 9.92 -5.24
N PHE A 122 -10.72 9.97 -4.47
CA PHE A 122 -10.97 9.02 -3.39
C PHE A 122 -12.18 8.13 -3.65
N THR A 123 -12.09 6.87 -3.22
CA THR A 123 -13.29 6.05 -3.04
C THR A 123 -14.17 6.62 -1.92
N ALA A 124 -15.39 6.14 -1.80
CA ALA A 124 -16.17 6.32 -0.58
C ALA A 124 -15.38 5.80 0.64
N PRO A 125 -15.60 6.35 1.83
CA PRO A 125 -14.93 5.89 3.04
C PRO A 125 -15.20 4.40 3.29
N TYR A 126 -14.14 3.68 3.72
CA TYR A 126 -14.28 2.28 4.11
C TYR A 126 -14.10 2.05 5.61
N MET A 127 -13.55 3.03 6.34
CA MET A 127 -13.26 2.91 7.76
C MET A 127 -13.20 4.31 8.41
N GLU A 128 -13.53 4.38 9.70
CA GLU A 128 -13.32 5.56 10.57
C GLU A 128 -12.04 5.42 11.37
N ASN A 129 -11.36 6.52 11.64
CA ASN A 129 -10.15 6.60 12.44
C ASN A 129 -10.15 7.85 13.32
N HIS A 130 -9.30 7.84 14.36
CA HIS A 130 -9.02 9.01 15.20
C HIS A 130 -7.52 9.26 15.24
N GLN A 131 -7.13 10.54 15.30
CA GLN A 131 -5.76 10.92 15.61
C GLN A 131 -5.59 10.98 17.13
N ILE A 132 -5.09 9.88 17.71
CA ILE A 132 -4.98 9.70 19.16
C ILE A 132 -3.64 10.18 19.71
N ILE A 133 -3.58 10.33 21.03
CA ILE A 133 -2.37 10.68 21.76
C ILE A 133 -1.90 9.45 22.55
N VAL A 134 -0.67 9.03 22.29
CA VAL A 134 0.00 7.94 22.98
C VAL A 134 1.13 8.49 23.82
N VAL A 135 1.16 8.09 25.08
CA VAL A 135 2.19 8.50 26.07
C VAL A 135 2.80 7.27 26.75
N PRO A 136 3.98 7.35 27.38
CA PRO A 136 4.49 6.28 28.24
C PRO A 136 3.48 5.93 29.35
N ALA A 137 3.38 4.66 29.72
CA ALA A 137 2.41 4.21 30.72
C ALA A 137 2.52 4.93 32.09
N ASN A 138 3.73 5.34 32.45
CA ASN A 138 4.02 6.08 33.68
C ASN A 138 3.99 7.62 33.52
N SER A 139 3.50 8.12 32.36
CA SER A 139 3.43 9.54 32.08
C SER A 139 2.47 10.28 33.02
N THR A 140 2.82 11.52 33.35
CA THR A 140 1.94 12.47 34.06
C THR A 140 0.98 13.19 33.14
N ILE A 141 1.16 13.08 31.81
CA ILE A 141 0.27 13.65 30.80
C ILE A 141 -1.03 12.83 30.81
N LYS A 142 -2.17 13.49 31.03
CA LYS A 142 -3.50 12.85 31.11
C LYS A 142 -4.51 13.44 30.12
N ALA A 143 -4.24 14.64 29.64
CA ALA A 143 -5.11 15.37 28.73
C ALA A 143 -4.28 16.08 27.65
N LYS A 144 -4.94 16.48 26.57
CA LYS A 144 -4.33 17.23 25.47
C LYS A 144 -3.66 18.53 25.95
N ALA A 145 -4.25 19.21 26.94
CA ALA A 145 -3.69 20.43 27.52
C ALA A 145 -2.32 20.23 28.19
N ASP A 146 -2.03 19.01 28.68
CA ASP A 146 -0.75 18.70 29.34
C ASP A 146 0.41 18.58 28.33
N LEU A 147 0.13 18.63 27.02
CA LEU A 147 1.14 18.66 25.97
C LEU A 147 1.88 20.02 25.90
N ALA A 148 1.43 21.05 26.62
CA ALA A 148 2.13 22.32 26.70
C ALA A 148 3.56 22.13 27.23
N GLY A 149 4.55 22.68 26.49
CA GLY A 149 5.97 22.57 26.81
C GLY A 149 6.57 21.17 26.57
N LYS A 150 5.85 20.24 25.93
CA LYS A 150 6.29 18.86 25.65
C LYS A 150 6.86 18.70 24.25
N VAL A 151 7.68 17.67 24.07
CA VAL A 151 8.17 17.24 22.76
C VAL A 151 7.21 16.16 22.24
N VAL A 152 6.49 16.48 21.16
CA VAL A 152 5.46 15.62 20.57
C VAL A 152 5.98 15.06 19.25
N GLY A 153 5.93 13.73 19.09
CA GLY A 153 6.29 13.04 17.84
C GLY A 153 5.08 12.87 16.94
N ILE A 154 5.32 12.89 15.63
CA ILE A 154 4.30 12.71 14.60
C ILE A 154 4.93 12.18 13.31
N GLN A 155 4.18 11.41 12.51
CA GLN A 155 4.66 11.01 11.19
C GLN A 155 4.54 12.17 10.19
N ASP A 156 5.62 12.45 9.46
CA ASP A 156 5.61 13.49 8.43
C ASP A 156 4.68 13.13 7.27
N GLY A 157 3.95 14.12 6.75
CA GLY A 157 2.97 13.92 5.69
C GLY A 157 1.70 13.14 6.09
N SER A 158 1.54 12.76 7.38
CA SER A 158 0.29 12.19 7.89
C SER A 158 -0.78 13.28 8.07
N SER A 159 -2.05 12.87 8.14
CA SER A 159 -3.17 13.77 8.48
C SER A 159 -3.08 14.30 9.92
N ALA A 160 -2.37 13.58 10.79
CA ALA A 160 -2.09 14.02 12.14
C ALA A 160 -1.39 15.39 12.18
N VAL A 161 -0.52 15.70 11.20
CA VAL A 161 0.16 17.00 11.11
C VAL A 161 -0.87 18.13 11.01
N ASP A 162 -1.82 17.97 10.09
CA ASP A 162 -2.87 18.98 9.87
C ASP A 162 -3.83 19.07 11.06
N ALA A 163 -4.20 17.90 11.62
CA ALA A 163 -5.08 17.83 12.80
C ALA A 163 -4.47 18.55 14.01
N VAL A 164 -3.18 18.32 14.27
CA VAL A 164 -2.44 19.00 15.34
C VAL A 164 -2.30 20.49 15.04
N GLN A 165 -1.90 20.88 13.84
CA GLN A 165 -1.67 22.30 13.51
C GLN A 165 -2.94 23.16 13.59
N LYS A 166 -4.12 22.56 13.38
CA LYS A 166 -5.41 23.24 13.52
C LYS A 166 -5.87 23.39 14.99
N ASP A 167 -5.25 22.65 15.91
CA ASP A 167 -5.60 22.70 17.33
C ASP A 167 -4.78 23.78 18.05
N ALA A 168 -5.46 24.56 18.89
CA ALA A 168 -4.82 25.66 19.61
C ALA A 168 -3.64 25.20 20.51
N VAL A 169 -3.65 23.96 20.97
CA VAL A 169 -2.60 23.41 21.83
C VAL A 169 -1.25 23.29 21.11
N ALA A 170 -1.25 23.17 19.78
CA ALA A 170 -0.01 23.00 19.01
C ALA A 170 1.00 24.14 19.23
N GLY A 171 0.51 25.36 19.36
CA GLY A 171 1.37 26.54 19.64
C GLY A 171 2.05 26.53 21.01
N SER A 172 1.63 25.64 21.91
CA SER A 172 2.19 25.49 23.26
C SER A 172 3.24 24.38 23.39
N PHE A 173 3.41 23.53 22.35
CA PHE A 173 4.43 22.47 22.37
C PHE A 173 5.83 23.05 22.45
N LYS A 174 6.74 22.35 23.14
CA LYS A 174 8.16 22.69 23.09
C LYS A 174 8.71 22.40 21.67
N GLU A 175 8.28 21.29 21.08
CA GLU A 175 8.68 20.85 19.75
C GLU A 175 7.64 19.89 19.18
N LEU A 176 7.31 20.00 17.89
CA LEU A 176 6.62 18.98 17.11
C LEU A 176 7.65 18.31 16.20
N LYS A 177 8.11 17.12 16.61
CA LYS A 177 9.17 16.37 15.91
C LYS A 177 8.58 15.41 14.91
N LYS A 178 9.00 15.55 13.65
CA LYS A 178 8.52 14.73 12.53
C LYS A 178 9.39 13.50 12.31
N PHE A 179 8.75 12.37 11.98
CA PHE A 179 9.38 11.06 11.73
C PHE A 179 8.94 10.51 10.39
N GLY A 180 9.75 9.65 9.77
CA GLY A 180 9.39 8.98 8.52
C GLY A 180 8.24 7.98 8.71
N ASP A 181 8.15 7.35 9.89
CA ASP A 181 7.11 6.38 10.24
C ASP A 181 6.75 6.44 11.74
N ASN A 182 5.56 5.88 12.07
CA ASN A 182 5.05 5.87 13.44
C ASN A 182 5.83 4.93 14.37
N VAL A 183 6.44 3.86 13.84
CA VAL A 183 7.21 2.90 14.64
C VAL A 183 8.44 3.57 15.23
N THR A 184 9.15 4.34 14.41
CA THR A 184 10.32 5.11 14.85
C THR A 184 9.93 6.16 15.89
N ALA A 185 8.80 6.85 15.72
CA ALA A 185 8.28 7.79 16.73
C ALA A 185 7.98 7.09 18.06
N LEU A 186 7.31 5.90 18.03
CA LEU A 186 7.03 5.13 19.24
C LEU A 186 8.30 4.56 19.92
N MET A 187 9.35 4.26 19.14
CA MET A 187 10.65 3.91 19.70
C MET A 187 11.30 5.10 20.45
N ASP A 188 11.24 6.29 19.87
CA ASP A 188 11.71 7.53 20.53
C ASP A 188 10.90 7.84 21.80
N LEU A 189 9.59 7.59 21.78
CA LEU A 189 8.75 7.69 22.98
C LEU A 189 9.21 6.72 24.08
N THR A 190 9.48 5.47 23.73
CA THR A 190 9.92 4.44 24.68
C THR A 190 11.26 4.80 25.34
N THR A 191 12.15 5.49 24.61
CA THR A 191 13.48 5.89 25.13
C THR A 191 13.48 7.24 25.83
N GLY A 192 12.31 7.89 25.97
CA GLY A 192 12.17 9.18 26.65
C GLY A 192 12.66 10.38 25.84
N ARG A 193 12.88 10.23 24.53
CA ARG A 193 13.20 11.35 23.64
C ARG A 193 11.98 12.13 23.20
N LEU A 194 10.79 11.56 23.39
CA LEU A 194 9.48 12.19 23.22
C LEU A 194 8.68 12.07 24.51
N ASP A 195 7.79 13.02 24.74
CA ASP A 195 6.81 12.99 25.82
C ASP A 195 5.48 12.35 25.39
N ALA A 196 5.12 12.51 24.11
CA ALA A 196 3.92 11.97 23.49
C ALA A 196 4.13 11.71 21.99
N VAL A 197 3.28 10.86 21.39
CA VAL A 197 3.17 10.68 19.95
C VAL A 197 1.71 10.83 19.55
N VAL A 198 1.45 11.60 18.49
CA VAL A 198 0.13 11.69 17.85
C VAL A 198 0.16 10.83 16.60
N LEU A 199 -0.78 9.90 16.51
CA LEU A 199 -0.85 8.92 15.44
C LEU A 199 -2.26 8.33 15.32
N ASP A 200 -2.47 7.59 14.25
CA ASP A 200 -3.71 6.89 13.95
C ASP A 200 -4.06 5.87 15.05
N GLU A 201 -5.32 5.86 15.45
CA GLU A 201 -5.83 4.97 16.51
C GLU A 201 -5.52 3.50 16.23
N VAL A 202 -5.63 3.07 14.98
CA VAL A 202 -5.35 1.68 14.59
C VAL A 202 -3.93 1.26 14.93
N VAL A 203 -2.95 2.15 14.69
CA VAL A 203 -1.52 1.91 14.98
C VAL A 203 -1.26 1.99 16.48
N GLY A 204 -1.78 3.02 17.16
CA GLY A 204 -1.61 3.18 18.59
C GLY A 204 -2.17 2.02 19.39
N ARG A 205 -3.37 1.56 19.05
CA ARG A 205 -3.98 0.40 19.72
C ARG A 205 -3.27 -0.92 19.39
N TYR A 206 -2.78 -1.08 18.16
CA TYR A 206 -1.97 -2.24 17.80
C TYR A 206 -0.75 -2.36 18.71
N TYR A 207 0.04 -1.28 18.86
CA TYR A 207 1.23 -1.30 19.71
C TYR A 207 0.94 -1.40 21.20
N THR A 208 -0.14 -0.77 21.68
CA THR A 208 -0.58 -0.92 23.08
C THR A 208 -0.95 -2.38 23.39
N SER A 209 -1.60 -3.09 22.46
CA SER A 209 -1.93 -4.50 22.62
C SER A 209 -0.70 -5.42 22.56
N LYS A 210 0.29 -5.10 21.71
CA LYS A 210 1.53 -5.89 21.57
C LYS A 210 2.54 -5.66 22.70
N LYS A 211 2.48 -4.51 23.38
CA LYS A 211 3.36 -4.14 24.48
C LYS A 211 2.55 -3.67 25.70
N PRO A 212 1.83 -4.59 26.36
CA PRO A 212 1.01 -4.24 27.52
C PRO A 212 1.86 -3.55 28.60
N GLY A 213 1.36 -2.43 29.12
CA GLY A 213 2.05 -1.65 30.16
C GLY A 213 3.19 -0.75 29.67
N ALA A 214 3.47 -0.69 28.36
CA ALA A 214 4.45 0.25 27.82
C ALA A 214 3.85 1.64 27.54
N TYR A 215 2.60 1.68 27.10
CA TYR A 215 1.94 2.87 26.62
C TYR A 215 0.56 3.06 27.24
N THR A 216 0.12 4.30 27.29
CA THR A 216 -1.25 4.71 27.57
C THR A 216 -1.77 5.54 26.41
N VAL A 217 -2.97 5.22 25.95
CA VAL A 217 -3.73 6.06 25.01
C VAL A 217 -4.57 7.01 25.85
N LEU A 218 -4.52 8.30 25.56
CA LEU A 218 -5.35 9.29 26.25
C LEU A 218 -6.80 9.22 25.70
N ASP A 219 -7.75 9.67 26.49
CA ASP A 219 -9.15 9.81 26.07
C ASP A 219 -9.32 10.98 25.08
N ASP A 220 -8.49 12.02 25.20
CA ASP A 220 -8.44 13.12 24.24
C ASP A 220 -7.80 12.68 22.92
N HIS A 221 -8.27 13.28 21.81
CA HIS A 221 -7.75 13.05 20.47
C HIS A 221 -7.79 14.32 19.62
N PHE A 222 -7.10 14.34 18.47
CA PHE A 222 -7.03 15.48 17.56
C PHE A 222 -8.08 15.44 16.43
N GLY A 223 -9.10 14.61 16.58
CA GLY A 223 -10.25 14.58 15.68
C GLY A 223 -10.52 13.19 15.09
N THR A 224 -11.72 13.09 14.52
CA THR A 224 -12.20 11.92 13.79
C THR A 224 -11.98 12.14 12.31
N GLU A 225 -11.60 11.09 11.60
CA GLU A 225 -11.34 11.11 10.18
C GLU A 225 -11.80 9.80 9.51
N GLU A 226 -11.76 9.75 8.18
CA GLU A 226 -12.19 8.60 7.41
C GLU A 226 -11.10 8.18 6.44
N TYR A 227 -10.91 6.88 6.26
CA TYR A 227 -9.99 6.30 5.29
C TYR A 227 -10.69 6.00 3.97
N GLY A 228 -9.99 6.29 2.87
CA GLY A 228 -10.38 5.93 1.51
C GLY A 228 -9.18 5.43 0.71
N VAL A 229 -9.45 4.81 -0.42
CA VAL A 229 -8.42 4.48 -1.40
C VAL A 229 -8.21 5.67 -2.32
N GLY A 230 -6.96 6.10 -2.49
CA GLY A 230 -6.61 7.25 -3.33
C GLY A 230 -6.11 6.82 -4.70
N THR A 231 -6.58 7.49 -5.76
CA THR A 231 -6.04 7.38 -7.12
C THR A 231 -5.64 8.77 -7.63
N ARG A 232 -4.94 8.84 -8.76
CA ARG A 232 -4.77 10.13 -9.43
C ARG A 232 -6.14 10.78 -9.67
N LYS A 233 -6.20 12.09 -9.52
CA LYS A 233 -7.46 12.85 -9.61
C LYS A 233 -8.18 12.66 -10.95
N ASP A 234 -7.42 12.53 -12.03
CA ASP A 234 -7.89 12.35 -13.39
C ASP A 234 -8.15 10.88 -13.79
N ASP A 235 -7.69 9.91 -12.98
CA ASP A 235 -7.91 8.47 -13.25
C ASP A 235 -9.28 8.00 -12.72
N THR A 236 -10.34 8.60 -13.24
CA THR A 236 -11.72 8.27 -12.85
C THR A 236 -12.11 6.83 -13.23
N ALA A 237 -11.43 6.25 -14.24
CA ALA A 237 -11.68 4.87 -14.65
C ALA A 237 -11.19 3.86 -13.61
N LEU A 238 -9.96 4.03 -13.10
CA LEU A 238 -9.45 3.18 -12.03
C LEU A 238 -10.23 3.39 -10.73
N LEU A 239 -10.51 4.66 -10.39
CA LEU A 239 -11.30 5.00 -9.21
C LEU A 239 -12.66 4.29 -9.21
N GLY A 240 -13.39 4.36 -10.33
CA GLY A 240 -14.69 3.71 -10.47
C GLY A 240 -14.61 2.19 -10.35
N LYS A 241 -13.56 1.56 -10.88
CA LYS A 241 -13.33 0.10 -10.75
C LYS A 241 -13.04 -0.28 -9.29
N LEU A 242 -12.18 0.46 -8.59
CA LEU A 242 -11.88 0.21 -7.18
C LEU A 242 -13.11 0.42 -6.30
N GLN A 243 -13.87 1.50 -6.52
CA GLN A 243 -15.13 1.74 -5.82
C GLN A 243 -16.09 0.57 -5.98
N LYS A 244 -16.31 0.12 -7.22
CA LYS A 244 -17.20 -1.01 -7.51
C LYS A 244 -16.73 -2.29 -6.80
N ALA A 245 -15.42 -2.60 -6.84
CA ALA A 245 -14.88 -3.76 -6.13
C ALA A 245 -15.12 -3.68 -4.61
N MET A 246 -14.92 -2.49 -4.01
CA MET A 246 -15.19 -2.27 -2.59
C MET A 246 -16.67 -2.44 -2.25
N ASP A 247 -17.57 -1.94 -3.08
CA ASP A 247 -19.03 -2.07 -2.88
C ASP A 247 -19.47 -3.54 -2.97
N GLU A 248 -18.92 -4.29 -3.92
CA GLU A 248 -19.14 -5.74 -4.04
C GLU A 248 -18.64 -6.48 -2.79
N MET A 249 -17.44 -6.13 -2.29
CA MET A 249 -16.85 -6.73 -1.09
C MET A 249 -17.66 -6.41 0.19
N LYS A 250 -18.27 -5.23 0.27
CA LYS A 250 -19.21 -4.89 1.34
C LYS A 250 -20.49 -5.72 1.24
N THR A 251 -21.02 -5.85 0.03
CA THR A 251 -22.31 -6.53 -0.22
C THR A 251 -22.25 -8.03 0.04
N ASP A 252 -21.17 -8.71 -0.37
CA ASP A 252 -21.03 -10.16 -0.21
C ASP A 252 -20.36 -10.57 1.11
N GLY A 253 -19.99 -9.60 1.94
CA GLY A 253 -19.43 -9.81 3.27
C GLY A 253 -17.94 -10.15 3.30
N SER A 254 -17.24 -10.18 2.17
CA SER A 254 -15.80 -10.47 2.15
C SER A 254 -14.98 -9.37 2.86
N ALA A 255 -15.38 -8.09 2.74
CA ALA A 255 -14.75 -7.00 3.48
C ALA A 255 -14.98 -7.17 5.01
N ALA A 256 -16.18 -7.55 5.43
CA ALA A 256 -16.50 -7.80 6.83
C ALA A 256 -15.70 -8.99 7.41
N ARG A 257 -15.50 -10.05 6.60
CA ARG A 257 -14.67 -11.20 6.98
C ARG A 257 -13.21 -10.78 7.19
N ILE A 258 -12.61 -10.08 6.22
CA ILE A 258 -11.24 -9.56 6.33
C ILE A 258 -11.11 -8.65 7.56
N SER A 259 -12.09 -7.76 7.78
CA SER A 259 -12.12 -6.90 8.96
C SER A 259 -12.13 -7.70 10.26
N SER A 260 -12.94 -8.76 10.34
CA SER A 260 -13.02 -9.60 11.53
C SER A 260 -11.75 -10.39 11.79
N GLU A 261 -11.03 -10.80 10.75
CA GLU A 261 -9.73 -11.48 10.85
C GLU A 261 -8.67 -10.57 11.49
N TRP A 262 -8.66 -9.28 11.16
CA TRP A 262 -7.66 -8.33 11.66
C TRP A 262 -8.04 -7.66 12.98
N PHE A 263 -9.32 -7.36 13.18
CA PHE A 263 -9.80 -6.55 14.31
C PHE A 263 -10.72 -7.32 15.29
N GLY A 264 -11.02 -8.59 15.01
CA GLY A 264 -11.97 -9.38 15.82
C GLY A 264 -13.43 -8.94 15.66
N LYS A 265 -13.71 -7.94 14.82
CA LYS A 265 -15.05 -7.40 14.54
C LYS A 265 -15.09 -6.74 13.15
N ASN A 266 -16.30 -6.57 12.62
CA ASN A 266 -16.49 -5.76 11.42
C ASN A 266 -16.45 -4.26 11.76
N ILE A 267 -15.50 -3.53 11.15
CA ILE A 267 -15.35 -2.07 11.27
C ILE A 267 -15.46 -1.37 9.91
N ILE A 268 -15.88 -2.08 8.86
CA ILE A 268 -16.15 -1.51 7.53
C ILE A 268 -17.41 -0.63 7.61
N LYS A 269 -17.32 0.55 6.95
CA LYS A 269 -18.43 1.52 6.80
C LYS A 269 -19.29 1.22 5.58
#